data_e5bc646360b905c6b1729e8e8a0fc949
#
_entry.id   e5bc646360b905c6b1729e8e8a0fc949
#
_cell.length_a   1.000
_cell.length_b   1.000
_cell.length_c   1.000
_cell.angle_alpha   90.00
_cell.angle_beta   90.00
_cell.angle_gamma   90.00
#
_symmetry.space_group_name_H-M   'P 1'
#
loop_
_entity.id
_entity.type
_entity.pdbx_description
1 polymer ?
#
loop_
_entity_poly.entity_id
_entity_poly.type
_entity_poly.pdbx_seq_one_letter_code
_entity_poly.pdbx_strand_id
1 'polypeptide(L)'
;MPRLGAHLSIAGGLPRAVDRAKASRCQALQIFTKSAGQWRARALPPEEIALFRAQVERTGIHPVVAHNSYLINLAAAAPALRAQSLAALGEELDRAESLGLQGLVMHPGSYTSGTEDDGLRLIGDGLAALLAERPLGRTMVLLEHTAGQGTNLGHRFEHLAEILERVDGSPRVGVCLDTCHLLAAGYDLCSDDGYEHTFHELDRIVGLDRVKVFHLNDSKKPCGSRVDRHEHIGKGCLGLEPFRRLLNDPRFAGLPMLLETPKLETPASKRRSDVDPWDARNLRTLRALIRTP
;
A
#
# COMPACT_ATOMS: atom_id res chain seq x y z
N MET A 1 -3.74 -0.53 -19.58
CA MET A 1 -3.92 0.70 -18.79
C MET A 1 -3.94 0.32 -17.30
N PRO A 2 -3.44 1.15 -16.39
CA PRO A 2 -3.48 0.89 -14.95
C PRO A 2 -4.92 0.88 -14.42
N ARG A 3 -5.13 0.27 -13.27
CA ARG A 3 -6.44 0.24 -12.57
C ARG A 3 -6.44 1.27 -11.45
N LEU A 4 -7.09 2.39 -11.66
CA LEU A 4 -7.13 3.47 -10.69
C LEU A 4 -8.12 3.21 -9.57
N GLY A 5 -7.71 3.51 -8.34
CA GLY A 5 -8.52 3.38 -7.15
C GLY A 5 -8.07 4.29 -6.03
N ALA A 6 -8.57 4.02 -4.82
CA ALA A 6 -8.22 4.77 -3.63
C ALA A 6 -8.32 3.91 -2.37
N HIS A 7 -7.61 4.32 -1.33
CA HIS A 7 -7.83 3.82 0.03
C HIS A 7 -9.10 4.45 0.60
N LEU A 8 -10.10 3.62 0.88
CA LEU A 8 -11.42 4.08 1.30
C LEU A 8 -11.82 3.57 2.68
N SER A 9 -12.58 4.40 3.37
CA SER A 9 -13.05 4.13 4.72
C SER A 9 -14.01 2.92 4.77
N ILE A 10 -13.84 2.08 5.78
CA ILE A 10 -14.73 0.97 6.13
C ILE A 10 -15.81 1.36 7.15
N ALA A 11 -15.97 2.64 7.45
CA ALA A 11 -17.01 3.09 8.38
C ALA A 11 -18.39 2.67 7.90
N GLY A 12 -19.17 2.03 8.78
CA GLY A 12 -20.45 1.42 8.46
C GLY A 12 -20.38 -0.02 7.94
N GLY A 13 -19.20 -0.66 7.99
CA GLY A 13 -18.93 -2.03 7.56
C GLY A 13 -18.13 -2.13 6.28
N LEU A 14 -17.46 -3.26 6.09
CA LEU A 14 -16.60 -3.53 4.92
C LEU A 14 -17.34 -3.37 3.57
N PRO A 15 -18.60 -3.86 3.42
CA PRO A 15 -19.35 -3.69 2.16
C PRO A 15 -19.54 -2.21 1.77
N ARG A 16 -19.60 -1.29 2.74
CA ARG A 16 -19.73 0.16 2.45
C ARG A 16 -18.52 0.75 1.76
N ALA A 17 -17.32 0.16 1.95
CA ALA A 17 -16.14 0.59 1.22
C ALA A 17 -16.26 0.29 -0.29
N VAL A 18 -16.88 -0.83 -0.66
CA VAL A 18 -17.15 -1.18 -2.06
C VAL A 18 -18.17 -0.22 -2.68
N ASP A 19 -19.21 0.17 -1.92
CA ASP A 19 -20.19 1.19 -2.39
C ASP A 19 -19.50 2.53 -2.65
N ARG A 20 -18.59 2.96 -1.73
CA ARG A 20 -17.78 4.19 -1.90
C ARG A 20 -16.85 4.09 -3.12
N ALA A 21 -16.22 2.94 -3.33
CA ALA A 21 -15.38 2.71 -4.49
C ALA A 21 -16.17 2.82 -5.80
N LYS A 22 -17.36 2.22 -5.85
CA LYS A 22 -18.28 2.32 -7.00
C LYS A 22 -18.70 3.78 -7.24
N ALA A 23 -19.11 4.49 -6.20
CA ALA A 23 -19.51 5.89 -6.29
C ALA A 23 -18.36 6.80 -6.77
N SER A 24 -17.12 6.50 -6.37
CA SER A 24 -15.90 7.20 -6.81
C SER A 24 -15.39 6.72 -8.18
N ARG A 25 -16.05 5.77 -8.82
CA ARG A 25 -15.66 5.14 -10.09
C ARG A 25 -14.26 4.50 -10.01
N CYS A 26 -13.91 3.91 -8.87
CA CYS A 26 -12.68 3.16 -8.71
C CYS A 26 -12.73 1.85 -9.50
N GLN A 27 -11.58 1.45 -10.05
CA GLN A 27 -11.39 0.14 -10.70
C GLN A 27 -10.68 -0.84 -9.77
N ALA A 28 -9.94 -0.33 -8.78
CA ALA A 28 -9.29 -1.07 -7.70
C ALA A 28 -9.61 -0.40 -6.36
N LEU A 29 -9.36 -1.10 -5.25
CA LEU A 29 -9.72 -0.61 -3.92
C LEU A 29 -8.67 -1.02 -2.90
N GLN A 30 -8.35 -0.12 -1.98
CA GLN A 30 -7.64 -0.43 -0.75
C GLN A 30 -8.49 -0.11 0.47
N ILE A 31 -8.41 -0.94 1.49
CA ILE A 31 -9.15 -0.80 2.75
C ILE A 31 -8.26 -1.16 3.94
N PHE A 32 -8.65 -0.75 5.13
CA PHE A 32 -8.26 -1.47 6.34
C PHE A 32 -9.24 -2.62 6.58
N THR A 33 -8.77 -3.75 7.10
CA THR A 33 -9.66 -4.86 7.48
C THR A 33 -10.28 -4.68 8.88
N LYS A 34 -9.76 -3.71 9.64
CA LYS A 34 -10.19 -3.29 10.97
C LYS A 34 -9.81 -1.82 11.21
N SER A 35 -10.08 -1.28 12.40
CA SER A 35 -9.56 0.04 12.79
C SER A 35 -8.03 0.02 12.84
N ALA A 36 -7.38 0.87 12.05
CA ALA A 36 -5.92 0.92 11.92
C ALA A 36 -5.18 1.32 13.23
N GLY A 37 -5.88 1.99 14.16
CA GLY A 37 -5.32 2.40 15.46
C GLY A 37 -5.57 1.41 16.59
N GLN A 38 -6.04 0.19 16.30
CA GLN A 38 -6.36 -0.80 17.33
C GLN A 38 -5.65 -2.12 17.08
N TRP A 39 -5.10 -2.72 18.16
CA TRP A 39 -4.49 -4.05 18.10
C TRP A 39 -5.50 -5.15 17.84
N ARG A 40 -6.63 -5.11 18.53
CA ARG A 40 -7.69 -6.13 18.43
C ARG A 40 -8.74 -5.74 17.41
N ALA A 41 -9.23 -6.70 16.66
CA ALA A 41 -10.39 -6.56 15.80
C ALA A 41 -11.58 -7.37 16.33
N ARG A 42 -12.79 -6.94 16.01
CA ARG A 42 -13.95 -7.82 16.14
C ARG A 42 -13.85 -8.96 15.13
N ALA A 43 -14.42 -10.12 15.48
CA ALA A 43 -14.57 -11.19 14.50
C ALA A 43 -15.34 -10.68 13.26
N LEU A 44 -14.99 -11.21 12.09
CA LEU A 44 -15.76 -10.95 10.86
C LEU A 44 -16.91 -11.95 10.80
N PRO A 45 -18.17 -11.50 10.86
CA PRO A 45 -19.31 -12.40 10.69
C PRO A 45 -19.32 -13.01 9.28
N PRO A 46 -19.65 -14.29 9.11
CA PRO A 46 -19.70 -14.95 7.80
C PRO A 46 -20.59 -14.22 6.78
N GLU A 47 -21.68 -13.65 7.24
CA GLU A 47 -22.61 -12.85 6.42
C GLU A 47 -21.99 -11.56 5.91
N GLU A 48 -21.12 -10.89 6.69
CA GLU A 48 -20.40 -9.69 6.26
C GLU A 48 -19.35 -10.05 5.20
N ILE A 49 -18.63 -11.16 5.39
CA ILE A 49 -17.68 -11.70 4.41
C ILE A 49 -18.40 -12.01 3.09
N ALA A 50 -19.50 -12.75 3.15
CA ALA A 50 -20.27 -13.13 1.97
C ALA A 50 -20.80 -11.89 1.22
N LEU A 51 -21.36 -10.91 1.95
CA LEU A 51 -21.87 -9.68 1.37
C LEU A 51 -20.75 -8.86 0.71
N PHE A 52 -19.59 -8.72 1.38
CA PHE A 52 -18.42 -8.01 0.82
C PHE A 52 -17.97 -8.65 -0.49
N ARG A 53 -17.74 -9.97 -0.49
CA ARG A 53 -17.32 -10.72 -1.70
C ARG A 53 -18.33 -10.58 -2.84
N ALA A 54 -19.60 -10.75 -2.56
CA ALA A 54 -20.66 -10.59 -3.57
C ALA A 54 -20.70 -9.17 -4.15
N GLN A 55 -20.45 -8.14 -3.33
CA GLN A 55 -20.39 -6.76 -3.83
C GLN A 55 -19.17 -6.49 -4.69
N VAL A 56 -17.98 -7.01 -4.32
CA VAL A 56 -16.75 -6.93 -5.13
C VAL A 56 -16.99 -7.57 -6.49
N GLU A 57 -17.53 -8.78 -6.53
CA GLU A 57 -17.84 -9.49 -7.76
C GLU A 57 -18.85 -8.72 -8.62
N ARG A 58 -19.96 -8.29 -8.03
CA ARG A 58 -21.03 -7.54 -8.75
C ARG A 58 -20.56 -6.20 -9.31
N THR A 59 -19.62 -5.53 -8.65
CA THR A 59 -19.11 -4.22 -9.11
C THR A 59 -17.94 -4.34 -10.08
N GLY A 60 -17.27 -5.47 -10.14
CA GLY A 60 -16.05 -5.68 -10.93
C GLY A 60 -14.85 -4.86 -10.45
N ILE A 61 -14.92 -4.31 -9.22
CA ILE A 61 -13.81 -3.57 -8.62
C ILE A 61 -12.74 -4.56 -8.17
N HIS A 62 -11.66 -4.61 -8.93
CA HIS A 62 -10.59 -5.58 -8.74
C HIS A 62 -9.26 -5.04 -9.30
N PRO A 63 -8.12 -5.24 -8.62
CA PRO A 63 -7.95 -5.95 -7.35
C PRO A 63 -8.47 -5.16 -6.13
N VAL A 64 -8.75 -5.90 -5.05
CA VAL A 64 -8.92 -5.31 -3.73
C VAL A 64 -7.75 -5.75 -2.86
N VAL A 65 -7.10 -4.79 -2.23
CA VAL A 65 -6.00 -5.02 -1.27
C VAL A 65 -6.36 -4.41 0.09
N ALA A 66 -5.69 -4.86 1.13
CA ALA A 66 -5.74 -4.19 2.42
C ALA A 66 -4.42 -3.49 2.72
N HIS A 67 -4.45 -2.53 3.63
CA HIS A 67 -3.27 -2.04 4.34
C HIS A 67 -3.34 -2.50 5.80
N ASN A 68 -2.19 -2.86 6.39
CA ASN A 68 -2.14 -3.29 7.78
C ASN A 68 -2.28 -2.09 8.74
N SER A 69 -2.50 -2.41 10.03
CA SER A 69 -2.51 -1.41 11.10
C SER A 69 -1.13 -0.74 11.25
N TYR A 70 -1.13 0.58 11.48
CA TYR A 70 0.07 1.39 11.77
C TYR A 70 0.80 0.98 13.08
N LEU A 71 0.15 0.17 13.92
CA LEU A 71 0.75 -0.30 15.17
C LEU A 71 1.75 -1.44 14.96
N ILE A 72 1.65 -2.16 13.85
CA ILE A 72 2.46 -3.33 13.53
C ILE A 72 3.89 -2.89 13.18
N ASN A 73 4.86 -3.43 13.92
CA ASN A 73 6.28 -3.19 13.69
C ASN A 73 7.08 -4.47 13.89
N LEU A 74 7.40 -5.18 12.81
CA LEU A 74 8.16 -6.43 12.87
C LEU A 74 9.64 -6.21 13.21
N ALA A 75 10.17 -5.02 12.94
CA ALA A 75 11.55 -4.64 13.24
C ALA A 75 11.76 -4.20 14.70
N ALA A 76 10.71 -4.20 15.52
CA ALA A 76 10.82 -3.72 16.90
C ALA A 76 11.87 -4.50 17.69
N ALA A 77 12.82 -3.79 18.31
CA ALA A 77 13.85 -4.40 19.16
C ALA A 77 13.25 -5.07 20.40
N ALA A 78 12.14 -4.52 20.94
CA ALA A 78 11.43 -5.09 22.08
C ALA A 78 10.69 -6.40 21.71
N PRO A 79 11.07 -7.57 22.29
CA PRO A 79 10.50 -8.87 21.90
C PRO A 79 8.98 -8.95 22.09
N ALA A 80 8.44 -8.35 23.15
CA ALA A 80 6.99 -8.35 23.41
C ALA A 80 6.21 -7.59 22.34
N LEU A 81 6.69 -6.40 21.91
CA LEU A 81 6.06 -5.63 20.83
C LEU A 81 6.15 -6.37 19.49
N ARG A 82 7.29 -7.00 19.21
CA ARG A 82 7.48 -7.80 17.98
C ARG A 82 6.54 -9.01 17.95
N ALA A 83 6.43 -9.76 19.05
CA ALA A 83 5.50 -10.90 19.16
C ALA A 83 4.04 -10.46 18.96
N GLN A 84 3.65 -9.33 19.57
CA GLN A 84 2.32 -8.75 19.38
C GLN A 84 2.09 -8.30 17.93
N SER A 85 3.12 -7.74 17.28
CA SER A 85 3.07 -7.31 15.87
C SER A 85 2.91 -8.49 14.92
N LEU A 86 3.65 -9.60 15.15
CA LEU A 86 3.52 -10.83 14.37
C LEU A 86 2.12 -11.43 14.50
N ALA A 87 1.60 -11.54 15.73
CA ALA A 87 0.25 -12.05 15.97
C ALA A 87 -0.81 -11.18 15.28
N ALA A 88 -0.68 -9.83 15.36
CA ALA A 88 -1.60 -8.92 14.73
C ALA A 88 -1.53 -8.98 13.19
N LEU A 89 -0.33 -9.10 12.60
CA LEU A 89 -0.17 -9.27 11.15
C LEU A 89 -0.78 -10.59 10.68
N GLY A 90 -0.61 -11.67 11.45
CA GLY A 90 -1.24 -12.95 11.18
C GLY A 90 -2.76 -12.86 11.15
N GLU A 91 -3.36 -12.20 12.16
CA GLU A 91 -4.81 -11.94 12.19
C GLU A 91 -5.26 -11.13 10.96
N GLU A 92 -4.51 -10.09 10.56
CA GLU A 92 -4.88 -9.28 9.40
C GLU A 92 -4.73 -10.04 8.08
N LEU A 93 -3.75 -10.94 7.95
CA LEU A 93 -3.65 -11.86 6.80
C LEU A 93 -4.84 -12.82 6.74
N ASP A 94 -5.23 -13.43 7.86
CA ASP A 94 -6.36 -14.36 7.93
C ASP A 94 -7.69 -13.64 7.58
N ARG A 95 -7.83 -12.38 7.99
CA ARG A 95 -8.97 -11.52 7.61
C ARG A 95 -8.96 -11.20 6.11
N ALA A 96 -7.81 -10.81 5.58
CA ALA A 96 -7.65 -10.52 4.15
C ALA A 96 -7.95 -11.76 3.28
N GLU A 97 -7.47 -12.94 3.69
CA GLU A 97 -7.77 -14.23 3.05
C GLU A 97 -9.28 -14.53 3.08
N SER A 98 -9.92 -14.36 4.25
CA SER A 98 -11.36 -14.57 4.41
C SER A 98 -12.20 -13.65 3.51
N LEU A 99 -11.73 -12.43 3.29
CA LEU A 99 -12.37 -11.46 2.40
C LEU A 99 -12.04 -11.69 0.92
N GLY A 100 -11.09 -12.56 0.60
CA GLY A 100 -10.63 -12.82 -0.77
C GLY A 100 -9.79 -11.68 -1.34
N LEU A 101 -9.06 -10.96 -0.49
CA LEU A 101 -8.19 -9.88 -0.92
C LEU A 101 -6.90 -10.43 -1.55
N GLN A 102 -6.36 -9.71 -2.53
CA GLN A 102 -5.16 -10.16 -3.24
C GLN A 102 -3.88 -9.87 -2.48
N GLY A 103 -3.87 -8.85 -1.64
CA GLY A 103 -2.68 -8.48 -0.88
C GLY A 103 -3.00 -7.70 0.37
N LEU A 104 -2.05 -7.76 1.29
CA LEU A 104 -1.98 -6.94 2.50
C LEU A 104 -0.71 -6.10 2.42
N VAL A 105 -0.86 -4.82 2.17
CA VAL A 105 0.24 -3.84 2.16
C VAL A 105 0.70 -3.58 3.58
N MET A 106 2.00 -3.51 3.78
CA MET A 106 2.60 -3.19 5.07
C MET A 106 3.88 -2.36 4.93
N HIS A 107 4.06 -1.37 5.79
CA HIS A 107 5.39 -0.82 6.01
C HIS A 107 6.26 -1.89 6.65
N PRO A 108 7.51 -2.11 6.18
CA PRO A 108 8.38 -3.15 6.74
C PRO A 108 8.58 -3.02 8.25
N GLY A 109 8.72 -1.79 8.75
CA GLY A 109 8.86 -1.51 10.18
C GLY A 109 9.94 -0.48 10.49
N SER A 110 10.24 -0.33 11.78
CA SER A 110 11.24 0.61 12.27
C SER A 110 12.08 -0.07 13.36
N TYR A 111 13.40 -0.02 13.21
CA TYR A 111 14.31 -0.68 14.17
C TYR A 111 14.41 0.04 15.53
N THR A 112 13.89 1.28 15.62
CA THR A 112 13.80 2.09 16.86
C THR A 112 15.14 2.22 17.61
N SER A 113 15.43 1.33 18.57
CA SER A 113 16.66 1.31 19.37
C SER A 113 17.65 0.21 18.97
N GLY A 114 17.34 -0.57 17.92
CA GLY A 114 18.23 -1.63 17.37
C GLY A 114 19.14 -1.10 16.27
N THR A 115 19.61 -2.01 15.44
CA THR A 115 20.36 -1.71 14.21
C THR A 115 19.45 -1.92 12.99
N GLU A 116 19.86 -1.34 11.85
CA GLU A 116 19.19 -1.52 10.57
C GLU A 116 19.20 -3.00 10.16
N ASP A 117 20.36 -3.64 10.22
CA ASP A 117 20.54 -5.06 9.86
C ASP A 117 19.72 -6.00 10.74
N ASP A 118 19.68 -5.76 12.07
CA ASP A 118 18.79 -6.53 12.96
C ASP A 118 17.34 -6.34 12.60
N GLY A 119 16.94 -5.11 12.27
CA GLY A 119 15.57 -4.81 11.87
C GLY A 119 15.16 -5.56 10.61
N LEU A 120 16.00 -5.55 9.56
CA LEU A 120 15.76 -6.28 8.30
C LEU A 120 15.68 -7.79 8.54
N ARG A 121 16.61 -8.34 9.32
CA ARG A 121 16.59 -9.75 9.71
C ARG A 121 15.29 -10.11 10.43
N LEU A 122 14.88 -9.34 11.44
CA LEU A 122 13.67 -9.61 12.22
C LEU A 122 12.40 -9.57 11.36
N ILE A 123 12.31 -8.66 10.38
CA ILE A 123 11.21 -8.59 9.43
C ILE A 123 11.17 -9.86 8.58
N GLY A 124 12.30 -10.21 7.95
CA GLY A 124 12.38 -11.37 7.05
C GLY A 124 12.07 -12.68 7.77
N ASP A 125 12.73 -12.94 8.91
CA ASP A 125 12.51 -14.14 9.73
C ASP A 125 11.05 -14.23 10.21
N GLY A 126 10.47 -13.10 10.64
CA GLY A 126 9.08 -13.03 11.08
C GLY A 126 8.09 -13.33 9.95
N LEU A 127 8.32 -12.78 8.76
CA LEU A 127 7.48 -13.05 7.60
C LEU A 127 7.61 -14.49 7.11
N ALA A 128 8.83 -15.05 7.08
CA ALA A 128 9.06 -16.43 6.71
C ALA A 128 8.29 -17.40 7.64
N ALA A 129 8.39 -17.19 8.96
CA ALA A 129 7.65 -17.98 9.95
C ALA A 129 6.14 -17.85 9.77
N LEU A 130 5.64 -16.60 9.60
CA LEU A 130 4.21 -16.34 9.44
C LEU A 130 3.62 -17.01 8.19
N LEU A 131 4.36 -17.00 7.08
CA LEU A 131 3.94 -17.61 5.82
C LEU A 131 4.01 -19.13 5.88
N ALA A 132 4.99 -19.70 6.59
CA ALA A 132 5.11 -21.14 6.81
C ALA A 132 3.92 -21.71 7.61
N GLU A 133 3.38 -20.95 8.57
CA GLU A 133 2.15 -21.31 9.29
C GLU A 133 0.89 -21.26 8.40
N ARG A 134 0.96 -20.65 7.22
CA ARG A 134 -0.17 -20.42 6.30
C ARG A 134 0.11 -20.94 4.89
N PRO A 135 0.44 -22.24 4.73
CA PRO A 135 0.92 -22.78 3.44
C PRO A 135 -0.15 -22.73 2.32
N LEU A 136 -1.43 -22.71 2.67
CA LEU A 136 -2.54 -22.67 1.72
C LEU A 136 -3.07 -21.26 1.46
N GLY A 137 -2.52 -20.25 2.12
CA GLY A 137 -2.95 -18.87 1.93
C GLY A 137 -2.61 -18.35 0.53
N ARG A 138 -3.48 -17.51 -0.01
CA ARG A 138 -3.34 -16.89 -1.34
C ARG A 138 -3.08 -15.39 -1.28
N THR A 139 -3.49 -14.73 -0.20
CA THR A 139 -3.23 -13.31 0.03
C THR A 139 -1.73 -13.05 0.11
N MET A 140 -1.25 -12.12 -0.69
CA MET A 140 0.16 -11.71 -0.70
C MET A 140 0.44 -10.74 0.47
N VAL A 141 1.67 -10.76 0.98
CA VAL A 141 2.22 -9.64 1.75
C VAL A 141 2.91 -8.69 0.77
N LEU A 142 2.58 -7.42 0.83
CA LEU A 142 3.13 -6.39 -0.06
C LEU A 142 3.97 -5.41 0.77
N LEU A 143 5.28 -5.54 0.68
CA LEU A 143 6.22 -4.65 1.36
C LEU A 143 6.15 -3.27 0.73
N GLU A 144 5.77 -2.28 1.48
CA GLU A 144 5.70 -0.92 0.98
C GLU A 144 7.06 -0.23 1.09
N HIS A 145 7.51 0.35 -0.04
CA HIS A 145 8.65 1.27 -0.02
C HIS A 145 8.29 2.50 0.80
N THR A 146 9.16 2.88 1.75
CA THR A 146 8.90 3.97 2.72
C THR A 146 9.74 5.21 2.45
N ALA A 147 9.36 6.35 3.02
CA ALA A 147 10.12 7.59 2.92
C ALA A 147 11.46 7.58 3.70
N GLY A 148 11.68 6.61 4.58
CA GLY A 148 12.86 6.54 5.44
C GLY A 148 12.87 7.57 6.57
N GLN A 149 11.68 7.98 7.03
CA GLN A 149 11.56 8.90 8.17
C GLN A 149 12.03 8.21 9.47
N GLY A 150 12.93 8.87 10.20
CA GLY A 150 13.50 8.33 11.44
C GLY A 150 14.28 7.02 11.20
N THR A 151 13.83 5.94 11.83
CA THR A 151 14.42 4.60 11.73
C THR A 151 13.56 3.63 10.90
N ASN A 152 12.69 4.15 10.04
CA ASN A 152 11.85 3.33 9.17
C ASN A 152 12.69 2.63 8.11
N LEU A 153 12.46 1.32 7.99
CA LEU A 153 13.07 0.44 6.98
C LEU A 153 12.22 0.40 5.70
N GLY A 154 12.82 -0.10 4.62
CA GLY A 154 12.15 -0.19 3.32
C GLY A 154 12.32 1.05 2.44
N HIS A 155 13.13 2.03 2.84
CA HIS A 155 13.38 3.25 2.07
C HIS A 155 14.51 3.12 1.03
N ARG A 156 15.19 2.00 0.99
CA ARG A 156 16.14 1.61 -0.05
C ARG A 156 15.66 0.34 -0.71
N PHE A 157 15.90 0.18 -1.99
CA PHE A 157 15.54 -1.04 -2.71
C PHE A 157 16.27 -2.26 -2.16
N GLU A 158 17.50 -2.08 -1.66
CA GLU A 158 18.28 -3.13 -1.01
C GLU A 158 17.58 -3.67 0.26
N HIS A 159 16.86 -2.82 1.01
CA HIS A 159 16.08 -3.29 2.16
C HIS A 159 14.96 -4.24 1.73
N LEU A 160 14.28 -3.91 0.63
CA LEU A 160 13.21 -4.76 0.10
C LEU A 160 13.78 -6.07 -0.44
N ALA A 161 14.90 -6.00 -1.17
CA ALA A 161 15.59 -7.17 -1.71
C ALA A 161 16.05 -8.12 -0.60
N GLU A 162 16.67 -7.60 0.47
CA GLU A 162 17.10 -8.41 1.62
C GLU A 162 15.93 -9.11 2.31
N ILE A 163 14.80 -8.41 2.51
CA ILE A 163 13.62 -9.03 3.10
C ILE A 163 13.06 -10.13 2.16
N LEU A 164 13.02 -9.87 0.84
CA LEU A 164 12.58 -10.84 -0.16
C LEU A 164 13.48 -12.08 -0.20
N GLU A 165 14.80 -11.92 -0.06
CA GLU A 165 15.75 -13.03 0.01
C GLU A 165 15.50 -13.88 1.25
N ARG A 166 15.25 -13.27 2.42
CA ARG A 166 14.98 -13.99 3.68
C ARG A 166 13.69 -14.79 3.68
N VAL A 167 12.76 -14.48 2.80
CA VAL A 167 11.54 -15.28 2.58
C VAL A 167 11.68 -16.24 1.39
N ASP A 168 12.91 -16.60 1.00
CA ASP A 168 13.26 -17.49 -0.10
C ASP A 168 12.59 -17.10 -1.44
N GLY A 169 12.46 -15.81 -1.68
CA GLY A 169 11.78 -15.27 -2.87
C GLY A 169 10.33 -15.71 -2.99
N SER A 170 9.66 -16.02 -1.89
CA SER A 170 8.27 -16.50 -1.87
C SER A 170 7.38 -15.73 -2.87
N PRO A 171 6.60 -16.42 -3.71
CA PRO A 171 5.67 -15.76 -4.63
C PRO A 171 4.53 -15.03 -3.87
N ARG A 172 4.39 -15.28 -2.59
CA ARG A 172 3.41 -14.61 -1.71
C ARG A 172 3.91 -13.29 -1.11
N VAL A 173 5.15 -12.88 -1.42
CA VAL A 173 5.69 -11.58 -1.02
C VAL A 173 5.99 -10.76 -2.26
N GLY A 174 5.41 -9.58 -2.32
CA GLY A 174 5.63 -8.59 -3.38
C GLY A 174 5.93 -7.23 -2.80
N VAL A 175 5.90 -6.22 -3.66
CA VAL A 175 6.24 -4.83 -3.31
C VAL A 175 5.09 -3.90 -3.68
N CYS A 176 4.83 -2.94 -2.81
CA CYS A 176 4.04 -1.74 -3.07
C CYS A 176 4.98 -0.54 -3.16
N LEU A 177 4.83 0.28 -4.18
CA LEU A 177 5.61 1.51 -4.36
C LEU A 177 4.73 2.73 -4.15
N ASP A 178 5.13 3.62 -3.23
CA ASP A 178 4.48 4.92 -3.04
C ASP A 178 5.30 6.04 -3.70
N THR A 179 4.67 6.84 -4.54
CA THR A 179 5.34 7.91 -5.29
C THR A 179 5.86 9.05 -4.39
N CYS A 180 5.15 9.35 -3.29
CA CYS A 180 5.62 10.29 -2.28
C CYS A 180 6.84 9.75 -1.53
N HIS A 181 6.80 8.46 -1.16
CA HIS A 181 7.88 7.80 -0.43
C HIS A 181 9.14 7.68 -1.29
N LEU A 182 9.01 7.30 -2.57
CA LEU A 182 10.14 7.26 -3.50
C LEU A 182 10.83 8.62 -3.58
N LEU A 183 10.07 9.70 -3.83
CA LEU A 183 10.63 11.05 -3.86
C LEU A 183 11.29 11.41 -2.53
N ALA A 184 10.61 11.18 -1.41
CA ALA A 184 11.12 11.53 -0.09
C ALA A 184 12.39 10.74 0.28
N ALA A 185 12.51 9.49 -0.18
CA ALA A 185 13.71 8.66 0.01
C ALA A 185 14.89 9.07 -0.89
N GLY A 186 14.67 9.90 -1.92
CA GLY A 186 15.71 10.42 -2.80
C GLY A 186 15.69 9.86 -4.22
N TYR A 187 14.68 9.06 -4.58
CA TYR A 187 14.49 8.56 -5.94
C TYR A 187 13.81 9.65 -6.78
N ASP A 188 14.54 10.20 -7.74
CA ASP A 188 14.01 11.27 -8.60
C ASP A 188 13.03 10.69 -9.62
N LEU A 189 11.76 11.08 -9.48
CA LEU A 189 10.70 10.78 -10.46
C LEU A 189 10.39 11.96 -11.38
N CYS A 190 10.98 13.13 -11.12
CA CYS A 190 10.60 14.38 -11.77
C CYS A 190 11.29 14.59 -13.11
N SER A 191 12.59 14.25 -13.20
CA SER A 191 13.32 14.29 -14.46
C SER A 191 13.16 13.01 -15.29
N ASP A 192 13.38 13.06 -16.60
CA ASP A 192 13.32 11.87 -17.46
C ASP A 192 14.40 10.86 -17.07
N ASP A 193 15.63 11.34 -16.93
CA ASP A 193 16.77 10.51 -16.55
C ASP A 193 16.61 9.92 -15.15
N GLY A 194 16.11 10.70 -14.19
CA GLY A 194 15.85 10.25 -12.83
C GLY A 194 14.77 9.16 -12.77
N TYR A 195 13.69 9.33 -13.53
CA TYR A 195 12.62 8.34 -13.64
C TYR A 195 13.13 6.99 -14.19
N GLU A 196 13.84 7.03 -15.32
CA GLU A 196 14.38 5.80 -15.91
C GLU A 196 15.46 5.17 -15.03
N HIS A 197 16.34 5.96 -14.42
CA HIS A 197 17.33 5.46 -13.47
C HIS A 197 16.66 4.78 -12.27
N THR A 198 15.64 5.41 -11.67
CA THR A 198 14.92 4.86 -10.52
C THR A 198 14.34 3.47 -10.82
N PHE A 199 13.64 3.32 -11.95
CA PHE A 199 13.02 2.04 -12.28
C PHE A 199 14.01 1.01 -12.85
N HIS A 200 15.13 1.45 -13.43
CA HIS A 200 16.23 0.55 -13.78
C HIS A 200 16.90 -0.05 -12.52
N GLU A 201 17.19 0.79 -11.51
CA GLU A 201 17.73 0.31 -10.23
C GLU A 201 16.75 -0.60 -9.49
N LEU A 202 15.46 -0.26 -9.49
CA LEU A 202 14.43 -1.14 -8.93
C LEU A 202 14.42 -2.51 -9.61
N ASP A 203 14.48 -2.55 -10.94
CA ASP A 203 14.50 -3.81 -11.70
C ASP A 203 15.75 -4.64 -11.37
N ARG A 204 16.89 -3.99 -11.34
CA ARG A 204 18.18 -4.64 -11.05
C ARG A 204 18.24 -5.22 -9.63
N ILE A 205 17.67 -4.54 -8.64
CA ILE A 205 17.83 -4.90 -7.21
C ILE A 205 16.67 -5.78 -6.73
N VAL A 206 15.44 -5.46 -7.11
CA VAL A 206 14.23 -6.09 -6.61
C VAL A 206 13.53 -6.95 -7.67
N GLY A 207 13.55 -6.49 -8.93
CA GLY A 207 12.77 -7.03 -10.04
C GLY A 207 11.41 -6.33 -10.18
N LEU A 208 11.08 -5.86 -11.39
CA LEU A 208 9.80 -5.19 -11.67
C LEU A 208 8.59 -6.13 -11.50
N ASP A 209 8.79 -7.43 -11.70
CA ASP A 209 7.77 -8.45 -11.51
C ASP A 209 7.29 -8.59 -10.05
N ARG A 210 8.10 -8.11 -9.09
CA ARG A 210 7.73 -8.06 -7.67
C ARG A 210 6.77 -6.91 -7.35
N VAL A 211 6.70 -5.88 -8.18
CA VAL A 211 5.78 -4.76 -7.98
C VAL A 211 4.36 -5.19 -8.26
N LYS A 212 3.48 -5.05 -7.30
CA LYS A 212 2.07 -5.48 -7.38
C LYS A 212 1.07 -4.34 -7.22
N VAL A 213 1.47 -3.26 -6.56
CA VAL A 213 0.62 -2.10 -6.25
C VAL A 213 1.45 -0.84 -6.32
N PHE A 214 0.84 0.25 -6.75
CA PHE A 214 1.34 1.60 -6.53
C PHE A 214 0.39 2.39 -5.64
N HIS A 215 0.95 3.14 -4.70
CA HIS A 215 0.27 4.26 -4.07
C HIS A 215 0.62 5.55 -4.84
N LEU A 216 -0.40 6.28 -5.27
CA LEU A 216 -0.23 7.52 -6.02
C LEU A 216 -0.49 8.70 -5.09
N ASN A 217 0.57 9.29 -4.58
CA ASN A 217 0.54 10.43 -3.68
C ASN A 217 1.54 11.47 -4.17
N ASP A 218 1.14 12.75 -4.24
CA ASP A 218 2.11 13.82 -4.38
C ASP A 218 2.77 14.08 -3.03
N SER A 219 3.89 14.77 -3.00
CA SER A 219 4.66 15.02 -1.78
C SER A 219 4.68 16.49 -1.41
N LYS A 220 4.36 16.80 -0.15
CA LYS A 220 4.58 18.16 0.41
C LYS A 220 6.04 18.52 0.59
N LYS A 221 6.95 17.54 0.45
CA LYS A 221 8.36 17.71 0.74
C LYS A 221 9.21 17.36 -0.49
N PRO A 222 10.39 18.00 -0.63
CA PRO A 222 11.24 17.78 -1.78
C PRO A 222 11.91 16.40 -1.77
N CYS A 223 12.55 16.07 -2.90
CA CYS A 223 13.34 14.88 -3.08
C CYS A 223 14.43 14.77 -1.98
N GLY A 224 14.59 13.55 -1.42
CA GLY A 224 15.59 13.28 -0.38
C GLY A 224 15.27 13.84 1.01
N SER A 225 14.07 14.37 1.21
CA SER A 225 13.68 14.98 2.50
C SER A 225 13.56 13.98 3.65
N ARG A 226 13.34 12.70 3.35
CA ARG A 226 13.03 11.62 4.31
C ARG A 226 11.83 11.95 5.22
N VAL A 227 10.83 12.65 4.67
CA VAL A 227 9.63 13.06 5.40
C VAL A 227 8.40 12.61 4.63
N ASP A 228 7.64 11.71 5.24
CA ASP A 228 6.37 11.22 4.72
C ASP A 228 5.27 12.24 4.97
N ARG A 229 4.88 12.96 3.90
CA ARG A 229 3.76 13.94 3.92
C ARG A 229 3.09 13.99 2.57
N HIS A 230 2.01 13.23 2.43
CA HIS A 230 1.20 13.17 1.22
C HIS A 230 0.54 14.49 0.88
N GLU A 231 0.46 14.79 -0.40
CA GLU A 231 -0.28 15.91 -0.98
C GLU A 231 -1.20 15.41 -2.11
N HIS A 232 -2.14 16.25 -2.52
CA HIS A 232 -3.02 15.97 -3.65
C HIS A 232 -2.25 16.00 -4.98
N ILE A 233 -2.69 15.17 -5.92
CA ILE A 233 -2.04 15.00 -7.23
C ILE A 233 -1.83 16.34 -7.94
N GLY A 234 -0.58 16.63 -8.27
CA GLY A 234 -0.16 17.86 -8.95
C GLY A 234 -0.14 19.11 -8.05
N LYS A 235 -0.17 18.93 -6.72
CA LYS A 235 -0.18 20.02 -5.74
C LYS A 235 1.08 20.08 -4.89
N GLY A 236 1.95 19.10 -5.01
CA GLY A 236 3.18 18.96 -4.27
C GLY A 236 4.42 19.10 -5.14
N CYS A 237 5.52 18.53 -4.63
CA CYS A 237 6.84 18.61 -5.24
C CYS A 237 7.03 17.67 -6.45
N LEU A 238 6.17 16.64 -6.61
CA LEU A 238 6.17 15.80 -7.81
C LEU A 238 5.53 16.52 -9.00
N GLY A 239 4.44 17.25 -8.78
CA GLY A 239 3.66 17.83 -9.87
C GLY A 239 2.91 16.77 -10.67
N LEU A 240 2.63 17.00 -11.95
CA LEU A 240 1.82 16.11 -12.78
C LEU A 240 2.64 15.15 -13.66
N GLU A 241 3.85 15.51 -14.02
CA GLU A 241 4.61 14.77 -15.03
C GLU A 241 5.03 13.36 -14.59
N PRO A 242 5.50 13.11 -13.36
CA PRO A 242 5.78 11.77 -12.88
C PRO A 242 4.55 10.84 -12.95
N PHE A 243 3.37 11.37 -12.59
CA PHE A 243 2.13 10.60 -12.72
C PHE A 243 1.77 10.33 -14.18
N ARG A 244 1.99 11.29 -15.08
CA ARG A 244 1.76 11.08 -16.52
C ARG A 244 2.65 9.96 -17.06
N ARG A 245 3.94 9.95 -16.71
CA ARG A 245 4.87 8.89 -17.10
C ARG A 245 4.41 7.54 -16.56
N LEU A 246 4.21 7.44 -15.26
CA LEU A 246 3.86 6.19 -14.58
C LEU A 246 2.55 5.57 -15.10
N LEU A 247 1.52 6.40 -15.32
CA LEU A 247 0.22 5.94 -15.82
C LEU A 247 0.26 5.39 -17.25
N ASN A 248 1.27 5.80 -18.04
CA ASN A 248 1.44 5.40 -19.43
C ASN A 248 2.64 4.48 -19.66
N ASP A 249 3.32 4.06 -18.59
CA ASP A 249 4.45 3.15 -18.65
C ASP A 249 3.98 1.72 -18.87
N PRO A 250 4.36 1.08 -20.00
CA PRO A 250 3.93 -0.28 -20.30
C PRO A 250 4.44 -1.32 -19.29
N ARG A 251 5.55 -1.04 -18.59
CA ARG A 251 6.10 -1.92 -17.54
C ARG A 251 5.09 -2.16 -16.42
N PHE A 252 4.21 -1.20 -16.16
CA PHE A 252 3.24 -1.22 -15.06
C PHE A 252 1.78 -1.33 -15.54
N ALA A 253 1.60 -1.71 -16.80
CA ALA A 253 0.25 -1.89 -17.35
C ALA A 253 -0.55 -2.92 -16.55
N GLY A 254 -1.80 -2.57 -16.22
CA GLY A 254 -2.71 -3.46 -15.50
C GLY A 254 -2.58 -3.45 -13.97
N LEU A 255 -1.50 -2.88 -13.41
CA LEU A 255 -1.33 -2.80 -11.97
C LEU A 255 -2.36 -1.85 -11.33
N PRO A 256 -2.82 -2.15 -10.11
CA PRO A 256 -3.60 -1.22 -9.30
C PRO A 256 -2.74 -0.04 -8.86
N MET A 257 -3.30 1.16 -9.01
CA MET A 257 -2.69 2.41 -8.60
C MET A 257 -3.68 3.17 -7.73
N LEU A 258 -3.38 3.32 -6.44
CA LEU A 258 -4.32 3.66 -5.39
C LEU A 258 -3.95 4.99 -4.72
N LEU A 259 -4.92 5.87 -4.54
CA LEU A 259 -4.74 7.13 -3.82
C LEU A 259 -4.76 6.92 -2.31
N GLU A 260 -3.81 7.53 -1.61
CA GLU A 260 -3.80 7.71 -0.16
C GLU A 260 -3.69 9.19 0.24
N THR A 261 -4.06 10.06 -0.66
CA THR A 261 -4.05 11.51 -0.46
C THR A 261 -4.92 11.94 0.72
N PRO A 262 -4.63 13.09 1.35
CA PRO A 262 -5.43 13.60 2.46
C PRO A 262 -6.92 13.64 2.14
N LYS A 263 -7.75 13.26 3.09
CA LYS A 263 -9.21 13.29 2.96
C LYS A 263 -9.78 14.58 3.53
N LEU A 264 -10.98 14.94 3.08
CA LEU A 264 -11.68 16.09 3.66
C LEU A 264 -11.94 15.83 5.16
N GLU A 265 -11.54 16.77 6.02
CA GLU A 265 -11.68 16.71 7.48
C GLU A 265 -13.15 16.86 7.95
N THR A 266 -14.10 16.36 7.20
CA THR A 266 -15.52 16.38 7.61
C THR A 266 -15.88 15.01 8.15
N PRO A 267 -16.39 14.92 9.41
CA PRO A 267 -16.86 13.66 9.96
C PRO A 267 -17.81 12.94 9.00
N ALA A 268 -17.65 11.62 8.84
CA ALA A 268 -18.46 10.83 7.92
C ALA A 268 -19.96 11.00 8.15
N SER A 269 -20.38 11.20 9.40
CA SER A 269 -21.78 11.48 9.80
C SER A 269 -22.34 12.82 9.27
N LYS A 270 -21.46 13.75 8.87
CA LYS A 270 -21.85 15.07 8.32
C LYS A 270 -21.64 15.16 6.81
N ARG A 271 -21.09 14.12 6.16
CA ARG A 271 -20.89 14.11 4.71
C ARG A 271 -22.24 13.90 4.00
N ARG A 272 -22.53 14.76 3.04
CA ARG A 272 -23.73 14.62 2.17
C ARG A 272 -23.56 13.54 1.09
N SER A 273 -22.37 13.01 0.92
CA SER A 273 -22.00 12.02 -0.10
C SER A 273 -21.02 11.01 0.48
N ASP A 274 -21.10 9.77 0.04
CA ASP A 274 -20.12 8.71 0.30
C ASP A 274 -18.78 8.92 -0.46
N VAL A 275 -18.74 9.86 -1.41
CA VAL A 275 -17.56 10.21 -2.19
C VAL A 275 -16.82 11.36 -1.52
N ASP A 276 -15.52 11.17 -1.26
CA ASP A 276 -14.65 12.26 -0.84
C ASP A 276 -14.37 13.18 -2.03
N PRO A 277 -14.60 14.50 -1.93
CA PRO A 277 -14.39 15.43 -3.04
C PRO A 277 -12.93 15.45 -3.55
N TRP A 278 -11.96 15.24 -2.66
CA TRP A 278 -10.57 15.19 -3.04
C TRP A 278 -10.22 13.91 -3.79
N ASP A 279 -10.73 12.76 -3.37
CA ASP A 279 -10.57 11.51 -4.14
C ASP A 279 -11.17 11.67 -5.54
N ALA A 280 -12.39 12.22 -5.64
CA ALA A 280 -13.03 12.46 -6.93
C ALA A 280 -12.20 13.38 -7.84
N ARG A 281 -11.60 14.43 -7.26
CA ARG A 281 -10.74 15.37 -7.99
C ARG A 281 -9.43 14.70 -8.44
N ASN A 282 -8.73 14.04 -7.51
CA ASN A 282 -7.45 13.38 -7.78
C ASN A 282 -7.60 12.28 -8.83
N LEU A 283 -8.64 11.42 -8.71
CA LEU A 283 -8.94 10.38 -9.71
C LEU A 283 -9.28 10.98 -11.08
N ARG A 284 -9.98 12.12 -11.13
CA ARG A 284 -10.25 12.81 -12.39
C ARG A 284 -8.96 13.34 -13.02
N THR A 285 -8.08 13.93 -12.21
CA THR A 285 -6.77 14.40 -12.66
C THR A 285 -5.94 13.26 -13.24
N LEU A 286 -5.82 12.13 -12.51
CA LEU A 286 -5.07 10.95 -12.99
C LEU A 286 -5.65 10.40 -14.30
N ARG A 287 -6.97 10.27 -14.41
CA ARG A 287 -7.62 9.80 -15.67
C ARG A 287 -7.30 10.70 -16.87
N ALA A 288 -7.23 12.01 -16.65
CA ALA A 288 -6.90 12.96 -17.71
C ALA A 288 -5.43 12.89 -18.17
N LEU A 289 -4.54 12.25 -17.38
CA LEU A 289 -3.14 12.03 -17.73
C LEU A 289 -2.91 10.75 -18.54
N ILE A 290 -3.86 9.82 -18.56
CA ILE A 290 -3.77 8.57 -19.33
C ILE A 290 -3.95 8.90 -20.81
N ARG A 291 -3.00 8.44 -21.63
CA ARG A 291 -3.11 8.54 -23.08
C ARG A 291 -4.19 7.59 -23.58
N THR A 292 -5.10 8.09 -24.37
CA THR A 292 -6.03 7.25 -25.14
C THR A 292 -5.23 6.53 -26.23
N PRO A 293 -5.40 5.22 -26.45
CA PRO A 293 -4.74 4.49 -27.53
C PRO A 293 -5.12 5.03 -28.90
#